data_2fd8c531bc76dc5f7a693abe90fd6275
#
_entry.id   2fd8c531bc76dc5f7a693abe90fd6275
#
_cell.length_a   1.000
_cell.length_b   1.000
_cell.length_c   1.000
_cell.angle_alpha   90.00
_cell.angle_beta   90.00
_cell.angle_gamma   90.00
#
_symmetry.space_group_name_H-M   'P 1'
#
loop_
_entity.id
_entity.type
_entity.pdbx_description
1 polymer ?
#
loop_
_entity_poly.entity_id
_entity_poly.type
_entity_poly.pdbx_seq_one_letter_code
_entity_poly.pdbx_strand_id
1 'polypeptide(L)'
;MPAPSTREALLDAAERLVAERGLAGVSVREVIREAGQRNNDAVKYHFGSWHGLLIDLWATRAAGDGSARELHETAKHAQDRLPALVEAYVRPFVREVAARNPSYWARFNEQWLAGIRSDFVASPQPLVPDDPAYPAIPGLEGLKELFSDLASELGHLPPEQRNARVALAARFVVSALASWERDQVAGVWRDLDMFEDELCALMLAVLQADAGRR
;
A
#
# COMPACT_ATOMS: atom_id res chain seq x y z
N MET A 1 27.87 -4.45 -3.89
CA MET A 1 26.88 -4.28 -2.82
C MET A 1 26.96 -5.49 -1.88
N PRO A 2 26.84 -5.33 -0.57
CA PRO A 2 26.76 -6.48 0.34
C PRO A 2 25.52 -7.32 -0.02
N ALA A 3 25.61 -8.64 0.24
CA ALA A 3 24.47 -9.52 0.03
C ALA A 3 23.32 -9.10 1.00
N PRO A 4 22.06 -9.20 0.55
CA PRO A 4 20.92 -8.87 1.41
C PRO A 4 20.94 -9.76 2.66
N SER A 5 20.50 -9.20 3.78
CA SER A 5 20.33 -9.99 5.01
C SER A 5 19.28 -11.08 4.80
N THR A 6 19.31 -12.15 5.60
CA THR A 6 18.27 -13.20 5.56
C THR A 6 16.86 -12.61 5.68
N ARG A 7 16.70 -11.59 6.55
CA ARG A 7 15.41 -10.91 6.75
C ARG A 7 14.95 -10.21 5.48
N GLU A 8 15.79 -9.44 4.82
CA GLU A 8 15.49 -8.75 3.55
C GLU A 8 15.16 -9.75 2.44
N ALA A 9 15.96 -10.81 2.29
CA ALA A 9 15.71 -11.85 1.28
C ALA A 9 14.35 -12.53 1.47
N LEU A 10 13.91 -12.75 2.72
CA LEU A 10 12.58 -13.30 3.02
C LEU A 10 11.46 -12.31 2.68
N LEU A 11 11.64 -11.01 2.97
CA LEU A 11 10.66 -9.97 2.60
C LEU A 11 10.53 -9.85 1.07
N ASP A 12 11.66 -9.78 0.34
CA ASP A 12 11.67 -9.68 -1.12
C ASP A 12 11.02 -10.90 -1.79
N ALA A 13 11.32 -12.11 -1.28
CA ALA A 13 10.73 -13.35 -1.78
C ALA A 13 9.21 -13.38 -1.53
N ALA A 14 8.74 -12.97 -0.35
CA ALA A 14 7.33 -12.92 -0.02
C ALA A 14 6.59 -11.89 -0.87
N GLU A 15 7.14 -10.69 -1.03
CA GLU A 15 6.58 -9.62 -1.85
C GLU A 15 6.35 -10.11 -3.29
N ARG A 16 7.39 -10.68 -3.91
CA ARG A 16 7.30 -11.19 -5.27
C ARG A 16 6.30 -12.33 -5.43
N LEU A 17 6.38 -13.35 -4.58
CA LEU A 17 5.51 -14.52 -4.70
C LEU A 17 4.03 -14.15 -4.47
N VAL A 18 3.73 -13.29 -3.49
CA VAL A 18 2.37 -12.81 -3.24
C VAL A 18 1.87 -11.97 -4.42
N ALA A 19 2.70 -11.08 -4.96
CA ALA A 19 2.36 -10.27 -6.13
C ALA A 19 2.04 -11.11 -7.37
N GLU A 20 2.73 -12.25 -7.55
CA GLU A 20 2.57 -13.14 -8.71
C GLU A 20 1.42 -14.14 -8.56
N ARG A 21 1.13 -14.63 -7.34
CA ARG A 21 0.25 -15.80 -7.11
C ARG A 21 -0.90 -15.52 -6.14
N GLY A 22 -0.93 -14.33 -5.55
CA GLY A 22 -1.89 -14.00 -4.51
C GLY A 22 -1.55 -14.61 -3.14
N LEU A 23 -2.16 -14.08 -2.09
CA LEU A 23 -1.91 -14.51 -0.70
C LEU A 23 -2.20 -15.99 -0.46
N ALA A 24 -3.30 -16.51 -1.05
CA ALA A 24 -3.69 -17.90 -0.90
C ALA A 24 -2.83 -18.88 -1.72
N GLY A 25 -2.09 -18.39 -2.71
CA GLY A 25 -1.25 -19.19 -3.60
C GLY A 25 0.19 -19.37 -3.12
N VAL A 26 0.55 -18.87 -1.93
CA VAL A 26 1.92 -18.86 -1.43
C VAL A 26 2.03 -19.54 -0.07
N SER A 27 2.98 -20.46 0.06
CA SER A 27 3.32 -21.10 1.33
C SER A 27 4.61 -20.55 1.95
N VAL A 28 4.72 -20.58 3.28
CA VAL A 28 5.95 -20.22 4.01
C VAL A 28 7.17 -20.97 3.49
N ARG A 29 7.03 -22.27 3.14
CA ARG A 29 8.13 -23.08 2.62
C ARG A 29 8.63 -22.59 1.26
N GLU A 30 7.73 -22.12 0.41
CA GLU A 30 8.11 -21.54 -0.88
C GLU A 30 8.88 -20.24 -0.70
N VAL A 31 8.45 -19.36 0.22
CA VAL A 31 9.18 -18.13 0.54
C VAL A 31 10.57 -18.43 1.06
N ILE A 32 10.73 -19.37 1.98
CA ILE A 32 12.03 -19.76 2.53
C ILE A 32 12.96 -20.29 1.42
N ARG A 33 12.44 -21.16 0.54
CA ARG A 33 13.19 -21.70 -0.60
C ARG A 33 13.60 -20.60 -1.58
N GLU A 34 12.69 -19.69 -1.91
CA GLU A 34 12.91 -18.59 -2.83
C GLU A 34 13.94 -17.59 -2.31
N ALA A 35 13.93 -17.35 -1.00
CA ALA A 35 14.93 -16.54 -0.30
C ALA A 35 16.31 -17.23 -0.16
N GLY A 36 16.48 -18.44 -0.74
CA GLY A 36 17.71 -19.20 -0.67
C GLY A 36 18.05 -19.70 0.74
N GLN A 37 17.08 -19.77 1.65
CA GLN A 37 17.30 -20.19 3.02
C GLN A 37 17.15 -21.71 3.17
N ARG A 38 18.06 -22.28 3.98
CA ARG A 38 18.05 -23.72 4.29
C ARG A 38 17.26 -24.03 5.57
N ASN A 39 17.13 -23.06 6.45
CA ASN A 39 16.41 -23.22 7.71
C ASN A 39 14.91 -23.06 7.49
N ASN A 40 14.13 -24.13 7.68
CA ASN A 40 12.67 -24.14 7.54
C ASN A 40 11.94 -23.27 8.58
N ASP A 41 12.63 -22.91 9.68
CA ASP A 41 12.07 -22.05 10.73
C ASP A 41 12.46 -20.57 10.55
N ALA A 42 13.10 -20.18 9.44
CA ALA A 42 13.60 -18.83 9.22
C ALA A 42 12.49 -17.76 9.35
N VAL A 43 11.30 -18.00 8.80
CA VAL A 43 10.16 -17.07 8.93
C VAL A 43 9.71 -16.98 10.39
N LYS A 44 9.59 -18.11 11.07
CA LYS A 44 9.23 -18.13 12.51
C LYS A 44 10.28 -17.41 13.37
N TYR A 45 11.54 -17.59 13.06
CA TYR A 45 12.64 -16.96 13.79
C TYR A 45 12.66 -15.42 13.62
N HIS A 46 12.50 -14.92 12.38
CA HIS A 46 12.65 -13.51 12.09
C HIS A 46 11.35 -12.70 12.27
N PHE A 47 10.18 -13.33 12.11
CA PHE A 47 8.87 -12.65 12.04
C PHE A 47 7.80 -13.27 12.93
N GLY A 48 8.10 -14.36 13.65
CA GLY A 48 7.15 -15.06 14.51
C GLY A 48 6.11 -15.89 13.77
N SER A 49 5.57 -15.38 12.65
CA SER A 49 4.53 -16.05 11.85
C SER A 49 4.56 -15.60 10.40
N TRP A 50 3.74 -16.25 9.55
CA TRP A 50 3.47 -15.80 8.18
C TRP A 50 2.87 -14.38 8.16
N HIS A 51 1.89 -14.14 9.02
CA HIS A 51 1.29 -12.82 9.16
C HIS A 51 2.28 -11.76 9.63
N GLY A 52 3.14 -12.10 10.59
CA GLY A 52 4.21 -11.22 11.06
C GLY A 52 5.14 -10.80 9.92
N LEU A 53 5.49 -11.74 9.03
CA LEU A 53 6.28 -11.44 7.83
C LEU A 53 5.55 -10.44 6.90
N LEU A 54 4.25 -10.64 6.64
CA LEU A 54 3.47 -9.76 5.78
C LEU A 54 3.31 -8.36 6.37
N ILE A 55 3.11 -8.25 7.69
CA ILE A 55 3.06 -6.98 8.42
C ILE A 55 4.40 -6.25 8.34
N ASP A 56 5.49 -6.95 8.62
CA ASP A 56 6.84 -6.40 8.54
C ASP A 56 7.20 -5.95 7.12
N LEU A 57 6.78 -6.72 6.11
CA LEU A 57 6.93 -6.35 4.72
C LEU A 57 6.21 -5.04 4.43
N TRP A 58 4.91 -4.98 4.77
CA TRP A 58 4.12 -3.78 4.55
C TRP A 58 4.71 -2.57 5.30
N ALA A 59 5.04 -2.72 6.58
CA ALA A 59 5.60 -1.64 7.39
C ALA A 59 6.95 -1.14 6.84
N THR A 60 7.82 -2.06 6.40
CA THR A 60 9.14 -1.71 5.85
C THR A 60 9.00 -0.92 4.55
N ARG A 61 8.08 -1.34 3.65
CA ARG A 61 7.86 -0.66 2.36
C ARG A 61 7.09 0.64 2.53
N ALA A 62 6.05 0.66 3.36
CA ALA A 62 5.25 1.85 3.63
C ALA A 62 6.03 2.96 4.36
N ALA A 63 7.06 2.61 5.13
CA ALA A 63 7.97 3.59 5.71
C ALA A 63 8.76 4.36 4.64
N GLY A 64 9.10 3.70 3.53
CA GLY A 64 9.82 4.28 2.41
C GLY A 64 11.03 5.10 2.82
N ASP A 65 11.20 6.25 2.21
CA ASP A 65 12.24 7.27 2.52
C ASP A 65 11.78 8.32 3.57
N GLY A 66 10.60 8.15 4.16
CA GLY A 66 10.01 9.09 5.11
C GLY A 66 9.25 10.27 4.47
N SER A 67 9.29 10.40 3.15
CA SER A 67 8.66 11.52 2.43
C SER A 67 7.14 11.58 2.59
N ALA A 68 6.48 10.45 2.84
CA ALA A 68 5.03 10.40 3.09
C ALA A 68 4.61 11.29 4.27
N ARG A 69 5.35 11.24 5.37
CA ARG A 69 5.08 12.06 6.55
C ARG A 69 5.31 13.55 6.27
N GLU A 70 6.41 13.89 5.60
CA GLU A 70 6.73 15.29 5.28
C GLU A 70 5.70 15.91 4.34
N LEU A 71 5.27 15.17 3.31
CA LEU A 71 4.24 15.61 2.39
C LEU A 71 2.89 15.77 3.08
N HIS A 72 2.53 14.84 3.97
CA HIS A 72 1.29 14.95 4.74
C HIS A 72 1.28 16.18 5.66
N GLU A 73 2.36 16.42 6.42
CA GLU A 73 2.47 17.61 7.26
C GLU A 73 2.41 18.90 6.43
N THR A 74 3.05 18.93 5.27
CA THR A 74 2.98 20.07 4.34
C THR A 74 1.56 20.30 3.83
N ALA A 75 0.86 19.22 3.45
CA ALA A 75 -0.50 19.25 2.93
C ALA A 75 -1.51 19.80 3.94
N LYS A 76 -1.33 19.57 5.25
CA LYS A 76 -2.20 20.11 6.30
C LYS A 76 -2.26 21.64 6.31
N HIS A 77 -1.21 22.30 5.82
CA HIS A 77 -1.07 23.76 5.79
C HIS A 77 -1.18 24.36 4.37
N ALA A 78 -1.46 23.55 3.36
CA ALA A 78 -1.61 24.00 1.99
C ALA A 78 -2.88 24.87 1.82
N GLN A 79 -2.82 25.86 0.93
CA GLN A 79 -3.98 26.68 0.59
C GLN A 79 -5.08 25.85 -0.08
N ASP A 80 -4.69 24.93 -0.95
CA ASP A 80 -5.58 23.94 -1.56
C ASP A 80 -5.22 22.55 -1.01
N ARG A 81 -5.92 22.18 0.07
CA ARG A 81 -5.55 21.00 0.86
C ARG A 81 -5.83 19.68 0.13
N LEU A 82 -6.96 19.59 -0.59
CA LEU A 82 -7.33 18.30 -1.19
C LEU A 82 -6.31 17.80 -2.23
N PRO A 83 -5.86 18.59 -3.22
CA PRO A 83 -4.79 18.18 -4.11
C PRO A 83 -3.48 17.83 -3.38
N ALA A 84 -3.09 18.64 -2.37
CA ALA A 84 -1.87 18.38 -1.62
C ALA A 84 -1.93 17.06 -0.82
N LEU A 85 -3.09 16.72 -0.25
CA LEU A 85 -3.32 15.43 0.43
C LEU A 85 -3.31 14.26 -0.56
N VAL A 86 -3.83 14.45 -1.78
CA VAL A 86 -3.74 13.46 -2.86
C VAL A 86 -2.27 13.19 -3.22
N GLU A 87 -1.47 14.24 -3.40
CA GLU A 87 -0.04 14.10 -3.66
C GLU A 87 0.68 13.40 -2.50
N ALA A 88 0.33 13.71 -1.26
CA ALA A 88 0.90 13.06 -0.07
C ALA A 88 0.59 11.56 0.01
N TYR A 89 -0.46 11.08 -0.64
CA TYR A 89 -0.76 9.66 -0.80
C TYR A 89 -0.05 9.04 -2.01
N VAL A 90 -0.16 9.66 -3.18
CA VAL A 90 0.27 9.07 -4.46
C VAL A 90 1.80 9.07 -4.59
N ARG A 91 2.46 10.22 -4.37
CA ARG A 91 3.89 10.39 -4.65
C ARG A 91 4.80 9.44 -3.86
N PRO A 92 4.62 9.22 -2.54
CA PRO A 92 5.44 8.25 -1.81
C PRO A 92 5.25 6.82 -2.31
N PHE A 93 4.02 6.46 -2.71
CA PHE A 93 3.75 5.13 -3.25
C PHE A 93 4.44 4.92 -4.61
N VAL A 94 4.37 5.91 -5.50
CA VAL A 94 5.08 5.88 -6.79
C VAL A 94 6.59 5.80 -6.57
N ARG A 95 7.17 6.57 -5.65
CA ARG A 95 8.60 6.49 -5.30
C ARG A 95 9.01 5.10 -4.84
N GLU A 96 8.20 4.46 -4.00
CA GLU A 96 8.50 3.10 -3.53
C GLU A 96 8.45 2.09 -4.68
N VAL A 97 7.51 2.23 -5.63
CA VAL A 97 7.47 1.44 -6.86
C VAL A 97 8.71 1.71 -7.73
N ALA A 98 9.13 2.97 -7.89
CA ALA A 98 10.31 3.35 -8.67
C ALA A 98 11.64 2.88 -8.06
N ALA A 99 11.67 2.68 -6.74
CA ALA A 99 12.90 2.30 -6.02
C ALA A 99 13.44 0.92 -6.41
N ARG A 100 12.64 0.09 -7.09
CA ARG A 100 13.00 -1.29 -7.47
C ARG A 100 12.66 -1.57 -8.93
N ASN A 101 13.51 -2.36 -9.58
CA ASN A 101 13.28 -2.83 -10.95
C ASN A 101 13.65 -4.32 -11.06
N PRO A 102 12.71 -5.25 -11.22
CA PRO A 102 11.26 -5.01 -11.21
C PRO A 102 10.71 -4.70 -9.80
N SER A 103 9.66 -3.89 -9.75
CA SER A 103 8.86 -3.70 -8.54
C SER A 103 7.73 -4.73 -8.46
N TYR A 104 7.35 -5.09 -7.23
CA TYR A 104 6.22 -5.95 -6.90
C TYR A 104 5.30 -5.33 -5.86
N TRP A 105 5.61 -4.12 -5.40
CA TRP A 105 4.97 -3.48 -4.27
C TRP A 105 3.50 -3.14 -4.50
N ALA A 106 3.16 -2.60 -5.66
CA ALA A 106 1.76 -2.27 -5.97
C ALA A 106 0.91 -3.54 -6.14
N ARG A 107 1.42 -4.57 -6.82
CA ARG A 107 0.74 -5.87 -6.97
C ARG A 107 0.59 -6.61 -5.64
N PHE A 108 1.58 -6.52 -4.75
CA PHE A 108 1.47 -7.03 -3.39
C PHE A 108 0.33 -6.33 -2.64
N ASN A 109 0.28 -4.99 -2.68
CA ASN A 109 -0.79 -4.22 -2.04
C ASN A 109 -2.17 -4.55 -2.63
N GLU A 110 -2.30 -4.75 -3.93
CA GLU A 110 -3.55 -5.16 -4.55
C GLU A 110 -4.06 -6.47 -3.95
N GLN A 111 -3.19 -7.47 -3.79
CA GLN A 111 -3.53 -8.74 -3.14
C GLN A 111 -3.83 -8.58 -1.65
N TRP A 112 -3.06 -7.75 -0.95
CA TRP A 112 -3.26 -7.45 0.46
C TRP A 112 -4.62 -6.79 0.70
N LEU A 113 -4.94 -5.76 -0.08
CA LEU A 113 -6.20 -5.02 0.03
C LEU A 113 -7.42 -5.83 -0.38
N ALA A 114 -7.29 -6.88 -1.19
CA ALA A 114 -8.41 -7.76 -1.53
C ALA A 114 -9.02 -8.45 -0.30
N GLY A 115 -8.21 -8.71 0.74
CA GLY A 115 -8.65 -9.28 2.00
C GLY A 115 -9.15 -8.25 3.04
N ILE A 116 -9.04 -6.95 2.75
CA ILE A 116 -9.35 -5.89 3.70
C ILE A 116 -10.70 -5.26 3.36
N ARG A 117 -11.54 -5.02 4.38
CA ARG A 117 -12.82 -4.32 4.21
C ARG A 117 -12.60 -2.91 3.67
N SER A 118 -13.54 -2.41 2.86
CA SER A 118 -13.46 -1.07 2.25
C SER A 118 -13.57 0.07 3.29
N ASP A 119 -14.07 -0.22 4.48
CA ASP A 119 -14.24 0.74 5.58
C ASP A 119 -13.14 0.65 6.65
N PHE A 120 -12.03 -0.05 6.37
CA PHE A 120 -10.98 -0.34 7.35
C PHE A 120 -10.40 0.91 8.04
N VAL A 121 -10.45 2.06 7.38
CA VAL A 121 -9.94 3.33 7.93
C VAL A 121 -10.87 3.88 9.01
N ALA A 122 -12.18 3.70 8.84
CA ALA A 122 -13.19 4.18 9.78
C ALA A 122 -13.55 3.13 10.84
N SER A 123 -13.15 1.87 10.66
CA SER A 123 -13.51 0.79 11.56
C SER A 123 -12.56 0.73 12.76
N PRO A 124 -13.07 0.70 14.00
CA PRO A 124 -12.25 0.41 15.18
C PRO A 124 -11.82 -1.07 15.24
N GLN A 125 -12.34 -1.93 14.35
CA GLN A 125 -12.02 -3.35 14.33
C GLN A 125 -10.64 -3.60 13.71
N PRO A 126 -9.89 -4.61 14.19
CA PRO A 126 -8.60 -4.96 13.61
C PRO A 126 -8.77 -5.34 12.13
N LEU A 127 -7.75 -5.05 11.32
CA LEU A 127 -7.71 -5.32 9.87
C LEU A 127 -7.90 -6.79 9.52
N VAL A 128 -7.63 -7.67 10.47
CA VAL A 128 -7.82 -9.12 10.35
C VAL A 128 -8.69 -9.58 11.51
N PRO A 129 -9.81 -10.29 11.26
CA PRO A 129 -10.67 -10.79 12.31
C PRO A 129 -9.90 -11.74 13.25
N ASP A 130 -10.07 -11.55 14.57
CA ASP A 130 -9.75 -12.49 15.64
C ASP A 130 -8.29 -12.92 15.85
N ASP A 131 -7.29 -12.17 15.41
CA ASP A 131 -5.92 -12.43 15.85
C ASP A 131 -5.43 -11.38 16.87
N PRO A 132 -5.45 -11.67 18.18
CA PRO A 132 -4.91 -10.77 19.21
C PRO A 132 -3.40 -10.55 19.10
N ALA A 133 -2.72 -11.28 18.19
CA ALA A 133 -1.29 -11.14 17.91
C ALA A 133 -0.98 -10.05 16.87
N TYR A 134 -1.99 -9.34 16.35
CA TYR A 134 -1.73 -8.17 15.50
C TYR A 134 -1.46 -6.93 16.36
N PRO A 135 -0.21 -6.65 16.68
CA PRO A 135 0.16 -5.34 17.23
C PRO A 135 -0.18 -4.27 16.20
N ALA A 136 -0.29 -3.02 16.65
CA ALA A 136 -0.42 -1.89 15.75
C ALA A 136 0.56 -2.01 14.58
N ILE A 137 0.05 -1.98 13.34
CA ILE A 137 0.91 -2.08 12.14
C ILE A 137 1.70 -0.76 12.07
N PRO A 138 3.03 -0.81 12.17
CA PRO A 138 3.84 0.41 12.10
C PRO A 138 3.56 1.18 10.81
N GLY A 139 3.35 2.50 10.90
CA GLY A 139 3.03 3.35 9.75
C GLY A 139 1.54 3.43 9.40
N LEU A 140 0.69 2.51 9.89
CA LEU A 140 -0.74 2.53 9.61
C LEU A 140 -1.43 3.75 10.21
N GLU A 141 -0.99 4.24 11.38
CA GLU A 141 -1.60 5.42 12.00
C GLU A 141 -1.44 6.67 11.12
N GLY A 142 -0.25 6.90 10.54
CA GLY A 142 -0.05 7.99 9.59
C GLY A 142 -0.94 7.90 8.35
N LEU A 143 -1.16 6.69 7.83
CA LEU A 143 -2.09 6.47 6.73
C LEU A 143 -3.54 6.73 7.13
N LYS A 144 -3.95 6.33 8.34
CA LYS A 144 -5.29 6.61 8.87
C LYS A 144 -5.51 8.11 9.05
N GLU A 145 -4.52 8.85 9.58
CA GLU A 145 -4.57 10.29 9.70
C GLU A 145 -4.74 10.96 8.33
N LEU A 146 -3.92 10.59 7.34
CA LEU A 146 -4.03 11.10 5.98
C LEU A 146 -5.41 10.83 5.37
N PHE A 147 -5.96 9.62 5.56
CA PHE A 147 -7.29 9.28 5.04
C PHE A 147 -8.41 10.04 5.78
N SER A 148 -8.25 10.28 7.07
CA SER A 148 -9.17 11.13 7.85
C SER A 148 -9.15 12.57 7.33
N ASP A 149 -7.96 13.12 7.06
CA ASP A 149 -7.81 14.45 6.47
C ASP A 149 -8.45 14.53 5.08
N LEU A 150 -8.19 13.55 4.19
CA LEU A 150 -8.85 13.45 2.89
C LEU A 150 -10.38 13.41 3.03
N ALA A 151 -10.92 12.60 3.96
CA ALA A 151 -12.36 12.50 4.18
C ALA A 151 -12.96 13.82 4.69
N SER A 152 -12.21 14.60 5.47
CA SER A 152 -12.66 15.91 5.99
C SER A 152 -12.86 16.94 4.87
N GLU A 153 -12.09 16.85 3.78
CA GLU A 153 -12.21 17.74 2.61
C GLU A 153 -13.42 17.41 1.72
N LEU A 154 -14.07 16.24 1.90
CA LEU A 154 -15.21 15.81 1.07
C LEU A 154 -16.55 16.36 1.60
N GLY A 155 -16.63 17.67 1.90
CA GLY A 155 -17.83 18.31 2.43
C GLY A 155 -19.05 18.21 1.51
N HIS A 156 -18.87 17.98 0.22
CA HIS A 156 -19.93 17.78 -0.78
C HIS A 156 -20.61 16.40 -0.66
N LEU A 157 -20.01 15.45 0.08
CA LEU A 157 -20.57 14.11 0.30
C LEU A 157 -21.20 13.98 1.70
N PRO A 158 -22.26 13.18 1.84
CA PRO A 158 -22.76 12.76 3.14
C PRO A 158 -21.65 12.12 4.00
N PRO A 159 -21.61 12.38 5.33
CA PRO A 159 -20.54 11.88 6.20
C PRO A 159 -20.28 10.38 6.09
N GLU A 160 -21.33 9.58 5.96
CA GLU A 160 -21.25 8.11 5.84
C GLU A 160 -20.61 7.63 4.53
N GLN A 161 -20.52 8.49 3.51
CA GLN A 161 -19.93 8.15 2.20
C GLN A 161 -18.47 8.57 2.09
N ARG A 162 -17.99 9.51 2.91
CA ARG A 162 -16.65 10.10 2.77
C ARG A 162 -15.53 9.07 2.89
N ASN A 163 -15.55 8.27 3.96
CA ASN A 163 -14.53 7.24 4.18
C ASN A 163 -14.55 6.16 3.10
N ALA A 164 -15.74 5.74 2.67
CA ALA A 164 -15.87 4.78 1.57
C ALA A 164 -15.31 5.34 0.25
N ARG A 165 -15.50 6.65 -0.03
CA ARG A 165 -14.98 7.32 -1.20
C ARG A 165 -13.45 7.40 -1.16
N VAL A 166 -12.85 7.75 -0.02
CA VAL A 166 -11.39 7.74 0.16
C VAL A 166 -10.81 6.35 -0.05
N ALA A 167 -11.43 5.32 0.56
CA ALA A 167 -10.98 3.94 0.39
C ALA A 167 -11.08 3.46 -1.07
N LEU A 168 -12.13 3.85 -1.79
CA LEU A 168 -12.28 3.54 -3.22
C LEU A 168 -11.20 4.23 -4.07
N ALA A 169 -10.94 5.52 -3.82
CA ALA A 169 -9.91 6.27 -4.52
C ALA A 169 -8.50 5.69 -4.26
N ALA A 170 -8.20 5.31 -3.03
CA ALA A 170 -6.94 4.66 -2.68
C ALA A 170 -6.77 3.30 -3.40
N ARG A 171 -7.81 2.48 -3.44
CA ARG A 171 -7.79 1.19 -4.17
C ARG A 171 -7.59 1.40 -5.67
N PHE A 172 -8.20 2.44 -6.24
CA PHE A 172 -7.98 2.81 -7.63
C PHE A 172 -6.49 3.07 -7.91
N VAL A 173 -5.81 3.87 -7.07
CA VAL A 173 -4.37 4.15 -7.22
C VAL A 173 -3.54 2.87 -7.13
N VAL A 174 -3.82 2.01 -6.14
CA VAL A 174 -3.12 0.73 -5.99
C VAL A 174 -3.27 -0.14 -7.24
N SER A 175 -4.50 -0.31 -7.75
CA SER A 175 -4.76 -1.13 -8.94
C SER A 175 -4.15 -0.54 -10.21
N ALA A 176 -4.12 0.78 -10.35
CA ALA A 176 -3.47 1.46 -11.48
C ALA A 176 -1.96 1.25 -11.46
N LEU A 177 -1.30 1.39 -10.30
CA LEU A 177 0.13 1.10 -10.14
C LEU A 177 0.45 -0.38 -10.31
N ALA A 178 -0.40 -1.28 -9.83
CA ALA A 178 -0.24 -2.72 -10.05
C ALA A 178 -0.35 -3.08 -11.54
N SER A 179 -1.20 -2.38 -12.30
CA SER A 179 -1.27 -2.51 -13.76
C SER A 179 0.00 -2.00 -14.42
N TRP A 180 0.52 -0.85 -13.98
CA TRP A 180 1.78 -0.31 -14.46
C TRP A 180 2.95 -1.30 -14.24
N GLU A 181 3.07 -1.90 -13.04
CA GLU A 181 4.08 -2.94 -12.77
C GLU A 181 3.94 -4.16 -13.70
N ARG A 182 2.71 -4.59 -14.02
CA ARG A 182 2.47 -5.69 -14.97
C ARG A 182 2.89 -5.31 -16.38
N ASP A 183 2.60 -4.09 -16.80
CA ASP A 183 3.00 -3.55 -18.11
C ASP A 183 4.54 -3.52 -18.24
N GLN A 184 5.26 -3.11 -17.19
CA GLN A 184 6.74 -3.12 -17.18
C GLN A 184 7.29 -4.54 -17.38
N VAL A 185 6.74 -5.54 -16.69
CA VAL A 185 7.14 -6.95 -16.85
C VAL A 185 6.84 -7.44 -18.27
N ALA A 186 5.77 -6.96 -18.90
CA ALA A 186 5.41 -7.28 -20.28
C ALA A 186 6.21 -6.48 -21.34
N GLY A 187 7.12 -5.59 -20.90
CA GLY A 187 7.92 -4.75 -21.81
C GLY A 187 7.17 -3.54 -22.38
N VAL A 188 6.02 -3.19 -21.81
CA VAL A 188 5.27 -2.00 -22.17
C VAL A 188 5.73 -0.84 -21.29
N TRP A 189 6.55 0.03 -21.85
CA TRP A 189 7.13 1.16 -21.13
C TRP A 189 6.17 2.34 -21.11
N ARG A 190 5.86 2.83 -19.88
CA ARG A 190 5.20 4.11 -19.64
C ARG A 190 6.11 4.94 -18.75
N ASP A 191 6.22 6.22 -19.06
CA ASP A 191 6.91 7.19 -18.22
C ASP A 191 6.21 7.26 -16.84
N LEU A 192 6.98 7.02 -15.77
CA LEU A 192 6.41 6.93 -14.42
C LEU A 192 6.07 8.33 -13.88
N ASP A 193 6.84 9.37 -14.24
CA ASP A 193 6.58 10.73 -13.76
C ASP A 193 5.28 11.26 -14.38
N MET A 194 5.08 11.05 -15.69
CA MET A 194 3.81 11.39 -16.36
C MET A 194 2.64 10.59 -15.79
N PHE A 195 2.86 9.33 -15.44
CA PHE A 195 1.83 8.47 -14.86
C PHE A 195 1.50 8.89 -13.42
N GLU A 196 2.47 9.38 -12.65
CA GLU A 196 2.27 9.95 -11.31
C GLU A 196 1.31 11.13 -11.33
N ASP A 197 1.55 12.10 -12.23
CA ASP A 197 0.70 13.28 -12.37
C ASP A 197 -0.72 12.90 -12.83
N GLU A 198 -0.85 11.94 -13.76
CA GLU A 198 -2.15 11.39 -14.17
C GLU A 198 -2.88 10.72 -13.01
N LEU A 199 -2.18 9.93 -12.18
CA LEU A 199 -2.77 9.28 -11.00
C LEU A 199 -3.28 10.30 -9.98
N CYS A 200 -2.52 11.37 -9.73
CA CYS A 200 -2.97 12.46 -8.86
C CYS A 200 -4.24 13.10 -9.39
N ALA A 201 -4.29 13.43 -10.69
CA ALA A 201 -5.46 14.02 -11.32
C ALA A 201 -6.69 13.10 -11.27
N LEU A 202 -6.51 11.81 -11.56
CA LEU A 202 -7.59 10.82 -11.54
C LEU A 202 -8.09 10.53 -10.12
N MET A 203 -7.20 10.41 -9.13
CA MET A 203 -7.61 10.26 -7.72
C MET A 203 -8.42 11.48 -7.26
N LEU A 204 -7.97 12.69 -7.60
CA LEU A 204 -8.67 13.93 -7.29
C LEU A 204 -10.07 13.94 -7.92
N ALA A 205 -10.20 13.56 -9.19
CA ALA A 205 -11.50 13.47 -9.88
C ALA A 205 -12.44 12.45 -9.22
N VAL A 206 -11.93 11.30 -8.77
CA VAL A 206 -12.72 10.30 -8.02
C VAL A 206 -13.21 10.88 -6.70
N LEU A 207 -12.36 11.62 -5.97
CA LEU A 207 -12.72 12.22 -4.69
C LEU A 207 -13.75 13.33 -4.85
N GLN A 208 -13.67 14.14 -5.91
CA GLN A 208 -14.56 15.27 -6.19
C GLN A 208 -15.87 14.88 -6.87
N ALA A 209 -16.01 13.64 -7.34
CA ALA A 209 -17.23 13.19 -7.99
C ALA A 209 -18.45 13.29 -7.05
N ASP A 210 -19.55 13.79 -7.56
CA ASP A 210 -20.83 13.93 -6.83
C ASP A 210 -21.30 12.60 -6.23
N ALA A 211 -22.13 12.69 -5.18
CA ALA A 211 -22.86 11.54 -4.68
C ALA A 211 -23.76 11.02 -5.80
N GLY A 212 -23.69 9.71 -6.10
CA GLY A 212 -24.57 9.10 -7.08
C GLY A 212 -26.04 9.41 -6.76
N ARG A 213 -26.80 9.78 -7.79
CA ARG A 213 -28.25 9.99 -7.63
C ARG A 213 -28.89 8.68 -7.18
N ARG A 214 -29.65 8.72 -6.10
CA ARG A 214 -30.52 7.61 -5.68
C ARG A 214 -31.71 7.52 -6.61
#